data_23d9ae91679119ded3ba2c29c3af654e
#
_entry.id   23d9ae91679119ded3ba2c29c3af654e
#
_cell.length_a   1.000
_cell.length_b   1.000
_cell.length_c   1.000
_cell.angle_alpha   90.00
_cell.angle_beta   90.00
_cell.angle_gamma   90.00
#
_symmetry.space_group_name_H-M   'P 1'
#
loop_
_entity.id
_entity.type
_entity.pdbx_description
1 polymer ?
#
loop_
_entity_poly.entity_id
_entity_poly.type
_entity_poly.pdbx_seq_one_letter_code
_entity_poly.pdbx_strand_id
1 'polypeptide(L)'
;MKIIKTIFTAAVLMAAVCLPAQNKSAGINLSFWKDICTQPYDSTQTTYVNLGLLSTLNRLNGVGINALGSVIHGDMNGVQITGLANLAGGTMRGVQIAGVSNISGNNTVGLSAAGLVNITGDGSKGVIISGCLLYTSDAAD
;
A
#
# COMPACT_ATOMS: atom_id res chain seq x y z
N MET A 1 9.80 18.35 -23.68
CA MET A 1 10.77 17.33 -24.07
C MET A 1 11.84 17.04 -23.03
N LYS A 2 12.37 18.03 -22.34
CA LYS A 2 13.35 17.80 -21.25
C LYS A 2 12.78 17.01 -20.07
N ILE A 3 11.50 17.21 -19.72
CA ILE A 3 10.83 16.53 -18.61
C ILE A 3 10.69 15.02 -18.90
N ILE A 4 10.32 14.64 -20.12
CA ILE A 4 10.16 13.25 -20.51
C ILE A 4 11.51 12.51 -20.50
N LYS A 5 12.57 13.17 -20.97
CA LYS A 5 13.93 12.61 -20.91
C LYS A 5 14.41 12.45 -19.47
N THR A 6 14.12 13.40 -18.59
CA THR A 6 14.47 13.33 -17.18
C THR A 6 13.71 12.22 -16.47
N ILE A 7 12.42 12.07 -16.73
CA ILE A 7 11.59 10.98 -16.18
C ILE A 7 12.08 9.62 -16.69
N PHE A 8 12.40 9.52 -17.99
CA PHE A 8 12.92 8.29 -18.57
C PHE A 8 14.30 7.92 -18.01
N THR A 9 15.18 8.91 -17.85
CA THR A 9 16.51 8.71 -17.25
C THR A 9 16.38 8.32 -15.77
N ALA A 10 15.49 8.94 -15.03
CA ALA A 10 15.21 8.57 -13.64
C ALA A 10 14.63 7.15 -13.53
N ALA A 11 13.74 6.74 -14.44
CA ALA A 11 13.17 5.41 -14.48
C ALA A 11 14.24 4.34 -14.82
N VAL A 12 15.15 4.63 -15.76
CA VAL A 12 16.27 3.75 -16.11
C VAL A 12 17.28 3.68 -14.96
N LEU A 13 17.57 4.79 -14.29
CA LEU A 13 18.46 4.82 -13.12
C LEU A 13 17.85 4.05 -11.94
N MET A 14 16.57 4.16 -11.72
CA MET A 14 15.84 3.35 -10.74
C MET A 14 15.87 1.86 -11.07
N ALA A 15 15.70 1.49 -12.34
CA ALA A 15 15.80 0.11 -12.78
C ALA A 15 17.21 -0.46 -12.58
N ALA A 16 18.24 0.36 -12.74
CA ALA A 16 19.63 -0.07 -12.54
C ALA A 16 20.00 -0.31 -11.06
N VAL A 17 19.36 0.39 -10.13
CA VAL A 17 19.54 0.19 -8.68
C VAL A 17 18.85 -1.09 -8.20
N CYS A 18 17.92 -1.63 -8.99
CA CYS A 18 17.11 -2.79 -8.64
C CYS A 18 17.76 -4.15 -8.90
N LEU A 19 18.89 -4.20 -9.57
CA LEU A 19 19.53 -5.44 -9.99
C LEU A 19 20.20 -6.29 -8.88
N PRO A 20 20.60 -5.79 -7.70
CA PRO A 20 21.24 -6.65 -6.71
C PRO A 20 20.32 -7.24 -5.62
N ALA A 21 19.02 -6.97 -5.64
CA ALA A 21 18.15 -7.39 -4.55
C ALA A 21 17.55 -8.79 -4.77
N GLN A 22 18.37 -9.81 -4.86
CA GLN A 22 17.92 -11.21 -4.86
C GLN A 22 17.82 -11.83 -3.45
N ASN A 23 17.88 -11.06 -2.40
CA ASN A 23 17.72 -11.56 -1.04
C ASN A 23 16.24 -11.60 -0.63
N LYS A 24 15.87 -12.69 0.02
CA LYS A 24 14.51 -13.02 0.49
C LYS A 24 13.86 -12.02 1.46
N SER A 25 14.55 -10.97 1.81
CA SER A 25 14.06 -9.92 2.70
C SER A 25 14.28 -8.59 2.01
N ALA A 26 13.32 -8.22 1.21
CA ALA A 26 13.46 -7.06 0.40
C ALA A 26 13.05 -5.79 1.15
N GLY A 27 14.02 -5.06 1.61
CA GLY A 27 13.81 -3.84 2.36
C GLY A 27 13.06 -2.75 1.58
N ILE A 28 13.32 -2.61 0.27
CA ILE A 28 12.76 -1.53 -0.56
C ILE A 28 12.15 -2.09 -1.82
N ASN A 29 10.90 -1.76 -2.09
CA ASN A 29 10.19 -2.09 -3.31
C ASN A 29 9.85 -0.81 -4.08
N LEU A 30 10.26 -0.76 -5.33
CA LEU A 30 9.90 0.30 -6.27
C LEU A 30 9.02 -0.32 -7.34
N SER A 31 7.76 0.08 -7.41
CA SER A 31 6.81 -0.45 -8.38
C SER A 31 6.22 0.66 -9.24
N PHE A 32 6.43 0.55 -10.53
CA PHE A 32 5.83 1.46 -11.50
C PHE A 32 4.44 0.98 -11.94
N TRP A 33 4.31 -0.33 -12.13
CA TRP A 33 3.05 -0.98 -12.52
C TRP A 33 2.98 -2.36 -11.86
N LYS A 34 1.81 -2.98 -11.85
CA LYS A 34 1.54 -4.28 -11.21
C LYS A 34 2.62 -5.34 -11.49
N ASP A 35 3.11 -5.39 -12.71
CA ASP A 35 4.09 -6.40 -13.16
C ASP A 35 5.51 -5.83 -13.34
N ILE A 36 5.69 -4.51 -13.18
CA ILE A 36 6.98 -3.83 -13.26
C ILE A 36 7.37 -3.39 -11.85
N CYS A 37 7.78 -4.36 -11.07
CA CYS A 37 8.27 -4.18 -9.71
C CYS A 37 9.73 -4.61 -9.62
N THR A 38 10.47 -4.01 -8.72
CA THR A 38 11.83 -4.45 -8.41
C THR A 38 11.87 -5.82 -7.76
N GLN A 39 10.71 -6.28 -7.28
CA GLN A 39 10.57 -7.58 -6.64
C GLN A 39 9.43 -8.37 -7.27
N PRO A 40 9.70 -9.59 -7.74
CA PRO A 40 8.64 -10.49 -8.14
C PRO A 40 7.74 -10.82 -6.94
N TYR A 41 6.47 -10.97 -7.20
CA TYR A 41 5.51 -11.38 -6.19
C TYR A 41 5.89 -12.73 -5.58
N ASP A 42 6.25 -12.73 -4.32
CA ASP A 42 6.47 -13.94 -3.52
C ASP A 42 5.58 -13.86 -2.28
N SER A 43 4.80 -14.89 -2.07
CA SER A 43 3.84 -14.98 -0.96
C SER A 43 4.47 -14.94 0.43
N THR A 44 5.78 -15.05 0.52
CA THR A 44 6.53 -15.03 1.79
C THR A 44 7.25 -13.71 2.07
N GLN A 45 7.23 -12.78 1.13
CA GLN A 45 8.01 -11.54 1.25
C GLN A 45 7.33 -10.49 2.10
N THR A 46 8.13 -9.83 2.93
CA THR A 46 7.74 -8.64 3.69
C THR A 46 8.49 -7.43 3.15
N THR A 47 7.75 -6.41 2.77
CA THR A 47 8.29 -5.14 2.28
C THR A 47 8.33 -4.13 3.41
N TYR A 48 9.45 -3.43 3.58
CA TYR A 48 9.59 -2.39 4.60
C TYR A 48 9.38 -0.98 4.03
N VAL A 49 9.82 -0.73 2.82
CA VAL A 49 9.59 0.53 2.13
C VAL A 49 9.07 0.24 0.72
N ASN A 50 7.92 0.78 0.40
CA ASN A 50 7.31 0.65 -0.92
C ASN A 50 7.02 2.04 -1.50
N LEU A 51 7.56 2.30 -2.67
CA LEU A 51 7.30 3.51 -3.44
C LEU A 51 6.85 3.11 -4.84
N GLY A 52 5.72 3.65 -5.29
CA GLY A 52 5.24 3.28 -6.61
C GLY A 52 4.02 4.03 -7.09
N LEU A 53 3.56 3.69 -8.29
CA LEU A 53 2.27 4.14 -8.81
C LEU A 53 1.17 3.17 -8.40
N LEU A 54 1.30 1.92 -8.80
CA LEU A 54 0.39 0.85 -8.42
C LEU A 54 1.24 -0.32 -7.91
N SER A 55 1.03 -0.71 -6.66
CA SER A 55 1.80 -1.80 -6.06
C SER A 55 0.91 -2.93 -5.57
N THR A 56 1.39 -4.14 -5.76
CA THR A 56 0.82 -5.35 -5.18
C THR A 56 1.85 -5.97 -4.25
N LEU A 57 1.52 -6.08 -2.99
CA LEU A 57 2.41 -6.59 -1.95
C LEU A 57 1.75 -7.76 -1.23
N ASN A 58 2.57 -8.68 -0.76
CA ASN A 58 2.04 -9.71 0.13
C ASN A 58 1.88 -9.17 1.55
N ARG A 59 2.90 -8.51 2.06
CA ARG A 59 2.90 -7.96 3.42
C ARG A 59 3.69 -6.66 3.46
N LEU A 60 3.17 -5.63 4.10
CA LEU A 60 3.88 -4.36 4.33
C LEU A 60 4.17 -4.20 5.83
N ASN A 61 5.44 -4.01 6.14
CA ASN A 61 5.89 -3.77 7.51
C ASN A 61 6.80 -2.54 7.55
N GLY A 62 6.21 -1.35 7.44
CA GLY A 62 6.94 -0.09 7.40
C GLY A 62 6.18 1.02 6.69
N VAL A 63 6.73 1.57 5.61
CA VAL A 63 6.15 2.71 4.89
C VAL A 63 5.88 2.37 3.44
N GLY A 64 4.64 2.60 3.01
CA GLY A 64 4.21 2.49 1.62
C GLY A 64 3.63 3.80 1.11
N ILE A 65 4.17 4.31 0.00
CA ILE A 65 3.66 5.50 -0.69
C ILE A 65 3.40 5.15 -2.15
N ASN A 66 2.16 5.28 -2.57
CA ASN A 66 1.75 4.97 -3.93
C ASN A 66 0.90 6.11 -4.51
N ALA A 67 1.12 6.44 -5.76
CA ALA A 67 0.37 7.53 -6.39
C ALA A 67 -1.08 7.14 -6.73
N LEU A 68 -1.30 5.93 -7.21
CA LEU A 68 -2.63 5.45 -7.60
C LEU A 68 -3.22 4.49 -6.56
N GLY A 69 -2.62 3.32 -6.40
CA GLY A 69 -3.21 2.29 -5.57
C GLY A 69 -2.20 1.35 -4.93
N SER A 70 -2.65 0.67 -3.90
CA SER A 70 -1.88 -0.40 -3.29
C SER A 70 -2.80 -1.55 -2.89
N VAL A 71 -2.39 -2.74 -3.26
CA VAL A 71 -3.07 -3.98 -2.88
C VAL A 71 -2.12 -4.80 -2.02
N ILE A 72 -2.50 -5.04 -0.77
CA ILE A 72 -1.77 -5.89 0.16
C ILE A 72 -2.64 -7.11 0.44
N HIS A 73 -2.17 -8.29 0.08
CA HIS A 73 -2.95 -9.53 0.27
C HIS A 73 -2.97 -10.00 1.73
N GLY A 74 -1.92 -9.73 2.48
CA GLY A 74 -1.81 -10.08 3.89
C GLY A 74 -1.91 -8.87 4.81
N ASP A 75 -1.13 -8.90 5.88
CA ASP A 75 -1.16 -7.87 6.91
C ASP A 75 -0.35 -6.63 6.54
N MET A 76 -0.82 -5.49 6.98
CA MET A 76 -0.15 -4.21 6.88
C MET A 76 0.17 -3.68 8.28
N ASN A 77 1.45 -3.45 8.53
CA ASN A 77 1.93 -2.83 9.76
C ASN A 77 2.78 -1.60 9.44
N GLY A 78 2.34 -0.42 9.85
CA GLY A 78 3.07 0.82 9.64
C GLY A 78 2.24 1.92 9.01
N VAL A 79 2.79 2.59 8.01
CA VAL A 79 2.15 3.73 7.34
C VAL A 79 1.97 3.46 5.86
N GLN A 80 0.77 3.65 5.36
CA GLN A 80 0.45 3.55 3.95
C GLN A 80 -0.28 4.80 3.48
N ILE A 81 0.26 5.44 2.45
CA ILE A 81 -0.32 6.64 1.83
C ILE A 81 -0.53 6.38 0.35
N THR A 82 -1.75 6.63 -0.12
CA THR A 82 -2.11 6.36 -1.52
C THR A 82 -2.95 7.50 -2.07
N GLY A 83 -2.74 7.82 -3.33
CA GLY A 83 -3.54 8.87 -3.98
C GLY A 83 -4.99 8.50 -4.20
N LEU A 84 -5.29 7.25 -4.55
CA LEU A 84 -6.65 6.79 -4.79
C LEU A 84 -7.12 5.75 -3.79
N ALA A 85 -6.63 4.52 -3.87
CA ALA A 85 -7.20 3.41 -3.13
C ALA A 85 -6.15 2.51 -2.45
N ASN A 86 -6.45 2.12 -1.23
CA ASN A 86 -5.75 1.07 -0.49
C ASN A 86 -6.65 -0.14 -0.30
N LEU A 87 -6.14 -1.31 -0.60
CA LEU A 87 -6.76 -2.58 -0.25
C LEU A 87 -5.81 -3.40 0.63
N ALA A 88 -6.27 -3.76 1.81
CA ALA A 88 -5.57 -4.68 2.70
C ALA A 88 -6.45 -5.91 2.93
N GLY A 89 -5.99 -7.08 2.49
CA GLY A 89 -6.74 -8.33 2.65
C GLY A 89 -6.69 -8.87 4.08
N GLY A 90 -5.61 -8.60 4.81
CA GLY A 90 -5.43 -8.99 6.20
C GLY A 90 -5.75 -7.89 7.21
N THR A 91 -5.06 -7.96 8.34
CA THR A 91 -5.20 -6.96 9.40
C THR A 91 -4.35 -5.73 9.10
N MET A 92 -4.95 -4.56 9.19
CA MET A 92 -4.26 -3.27 9.10
C MET A 92 -3.91 -2.78 10.52
N ARG A 93 -2.63 -2.51 10.74
CA ARG A 93 -2.12 -1.94 11.99
C ARG A 93 -1.25 -0.72 11.71
N GLY A 94 -1.66 0.43 12.21
CA GLY A 94 -0.93 1.69 12.04
C GLY A 94 -1.75 2.78 11.38
N VAL A 95 -1.22 3.37 10.29
CA VAL A 95 -1.87 4.49 9.60
C VAL A 95 -2.08 4.16 8.13
N GLN A 96 -3.30 4.34 7.67
CA GLN A 96 -3.67 4.17 6.27
C GLN A 96 -4.40 5.42 5.78
N ILE A 97 -3.87 6.05 4.75
CA ILE A 97 -4.45 7.26 4.17
C ILE A 97 -4.65 7.07 2.67
N ALA A 98 -5.85 7.32 2.20
CA ALA A 98 -6.17 7.30 0.78
C ALA A 98 -6.97 8.53 0.37
N GLY A 99 -6.77 9.00 -0.84
CA GLY A 99 -7.56 10.10 -1.39
C GLY A 99 -9.02 9.72 -1.63
N VAL A 100 -9.29 8.48 -2.01
CA VAL A 100 -10.64 8.01 -2.32
C VAL A 100 -11.10 6.92 -1.36
N SER A 101 -10.44 5.77 -1.32
CA SER A 101 -10.96 4.64 -0.54
C SER A 101 -9.89 3.85 0.19
N ASN A 102 -10.22 3.43 1.41
CA ASN A 102 -9.51 2.39 2.14
C ASN A 102 -10.43 1.19 2.34
N ILE A 103 -9.93 0.01 2.03
CA ILE A 103 -10.65 -1.24 2.22
C ILE A 103 -9.76 -2.21 2.99
N SER A 104 -10.21 -2.64 4.15
CA SER A 104 -9.55 -3.65 4.98
C SER A 104 -10.44 -4.88 5.11
N GLY A 105 -9.93 -6.03 4.70
CA GLY A 105 -10.70 -7.27 4.74
C GLY A 105 -10.95 -7.80 6.14
N ASN A 106 -9.99 -7.60 7.04
CA ASN A 106 -10.08 -8.00 8.44
C ASN A 106 -10.08 -6.76 9.37
N ASN A 107 -9.47 -6.90 10.53
CA ASN A 107 -9.44 -5.85 11.53
C ASN A 107 -8.59 -4.64 11.13
N THR A 108 -9.06 -3.46 11.48
CA THR A 108 -8.29 -2.21 11.38
C THR A 108 -7.92 -1.73 12.79
N VAL A 109 -6.62 -1.60 13.07
CA VAL A 109 -6.11 -1.12 14.35
C VAL A 109 -5.23 0.10 14.13
N GLY A 110 -5.71 1.28 14.52
CA GLY A 110 -4.99 2.54 14.38
C GLY A 110 -5.79 3.62 13.68
N LEU A 111 -5.19 4.30 12.68
CA LEU A 111 -5.83 5.39 11.95
C LEU A 111 -6.07 4.99 10.50
N SER A 112 -7.31 5.08 10.06
CA SER A 112 -7.67 4.94 8.64
C SER A 112 -8.42 6.17 8.16
N ALA A 113 -7.87 6.87 7.19
CA ALA A 113 -8.48 8.08 6.62
C ALA A 113 -8.66 7.94 5.11
N ALA A 114 -9.87 8.20 4.64
CA ALA A 114 -10.18 8.24 3.22
C ALA A 114 -11.05 9.44 2.88
N GLY A 115 -10.86 9.98 1.69
CA GLY A 115 -11.65 11.12 1.23
C GLY A 115 -13.12 10.77 1.00
N LEU A 116 -13.43 9.58 0.51
CA LEU A 116 -14.79 9.17 0.21
C LEU A 116 -15.24 7.97 1.06
N VAL A 117 -14.53 6.85 1.02
CA VAL A 117 -15.02 5.58 1.55
C VAL A 117 -13.98 4.88 2.41
N ASN A 118 -14.37 4.46 3.60
CA ASN A 118 -13.64 3.48 4.42
C ASN A 118 -14.50 2.23 4.63
N ILE A 119 -13.96 1.07 4.32
CA ILE A 119 -14.60 -0.22 4.54
C ILE A 119 -13.68 -1.09 5.39
N THR A 120 -14.19 -1.56 6.51
CA THR A 120 -13.47 -2.47 7.40
C THR A 120 -14.30 -3.74 7.62
N GLY A 121 -13.68 -4.91 7.46
CA GLY A 121 -14.37 -6.19 7.52
C GLY A 121 -14.82 -6.58 8.92
N ASP A 122 -13.91 -7.01 9.78
CA ASP A 122 -14.29 -7.71 11.01
C ASP A 122 -14.31 -6.85 12.29
N GLY A 123 -13.85 -5.65 12.22
CA GLY A 123 -13.83 -4.77 13.38
C GLY A 123 -12.75 -3.71 13.30
N SER A 124 -12.90 -2.68 14.07
CA SER A 124 -11.95 -1.58 14.09
C SER A 124 -11.65 -1.13 15.51
N LYS A 125 -10.37 -0.96 15.79
CA LYS A 125 -9.89 -0.36 17.04
C LYS A 125 -9.03 0.84 16.70
N GLY A 126 -9.58 2.03 16.86
CA GLY A 126 -8.88 3.26 16.56
C GLY A 126 -9.77 4.31 15.94
N VAL A 127 -9.18 5.14 15.08
CA VAL A 127 -9.87 6.26 14.44
C VAL A 127 -10.04 5.98 12.95
N ILE A 128 -11.28 6.01 12.47
CA ILE A 128 -11.61 5.88 11.07
C ILE A 128 -12.31 7.16 10.63
N ILE A 129 -11.75 7.81 9.60
CA ILE A 129 -12.26 9.06 9.06
C ILE A 129 -12.64 8.86 7.60
N SER A 130 -13.84 9.26 7.25
CA SER A 130 -14.35 9.17 5.90
C SER A 130 -15.14 10.42 5.54
N GLY A 131 -14.91 10.96 4.36
CA GLY A 131 -15.63 12.15 3.92
C GLY A 131 -17.09 11.88 3.56
N CYS A 132 -17.42 10.71 3.02
CA CYS A 132 -18.76 10.39 2.55
C CYS A 132 -19.35 9.14 3.18
N LEU A 133 -18.65 8.01 3.14
CA LEU A 133 -19.17 6.72 3.60
C LEU A 133 -18.18 6.01 4.52
N LEU A 134 -18.64 5.66 5.68
CA LEU A 134 -17.95 4.79 6.61
C LEU A 134 -18.74 3.50 6.77
N TYR A 135 -18.12 2.38 6.44
CA TYR A 135 -18.70 1.05 6.62
C TYR A 135 -17.77 0.19 7.46
N THR A 136 -18.25 -0.22 8.61
CA THR A 136 -17.59 -1.22 9.45
C THR A 136 -18.56 -2.38 9.64
N SER A 137 -18.07 -3.58 9.42
CA SER A 137 -18.89 -4.76 9.62
C SER A 137 -18.81 -5.28 11.05
N ASP A 138 -18.56 -4.39 12.00
CA ASP A 138 -18.62 -4.74 13.41
C ASP A 138 -20.08 -4.96 13.81
N ALA A 139 -20.47 -6.21 13.82
CA ALA A 139 -21.84 -6.64 14.08
C ALA A 139 -22.16 -6.75 15.58
N ALA A 140 -21.27 -6.28 16.46
CA ALA A 140 -21.47 -6.39 17.90
C ALA A 140 -22.48 -5.37 18.47
N ASP A 141 -22.91 -4.48 17.63
CA ASP A 141 -23.89 -3.46 17.98
C ASP A 141 -25.25 -3.77 17.37
#